data_b4a962946275981c3451fc9c1e7e284f
#
_entry.id   b4a962946275981c3451fc9c1e7e284f
#
_cell.length_a   1.000
_cell.length_b   1.000
_cell.length_c   1.000
_cell.angle_alpha   90.00
_cell.angle_beta   90.00
_cell.angle_gamma   90.00
#
_symmetry.space_group_name_H-M   'P 1'
#
loop_
_entity.id
_entity.type
_entity.pdbx_description
1 polymer ?
#
loop_
_entity_poly.entity_id
_entity_poly.type
_entity_poly.pdbx_seq_one_letter_code
_entity_poly.pdbx_strand_id
1 'polypeptide(L)'
;MKVSGQDIRVISVGEFVSQLFALRKKEPTDPAAQITLPELLRFGHFRGWLEDADERNPTAPLNRQTAARITYEFLRIELSILDLVDISPATKLKDLYTCRVCANHIAQLYCRGIMDAKKEEPDSTDSSQLFFNHLELMTKEEALTVIANCEAVKHSI
;
A
#
# COMPACT_ATOMS: atom_id res chain seq x y z
N MET A 1 24.39 -9.13 13.93
CA MET A 1 24.75 -9.22 12.54
C MET A 1 23.70 -8.63 11.62
N LYS A 2 24.11 -7.83 10.68
CA LYS A 2 23.20 -7.17 9.77
C LYS A 2 22.87 -8.05 8.56
N VAL A 3 21.59 -8.11 8.21
CA VAL A 3 21.17 -8.79 6.98
C VAL A 3 21.41 -7.84 5.80
N SER A 4 22.25 -8.27 4.87
CA SER A 4 22.62 -7.46 3.73
C SER A 4 21.39 -7.15 2.85
N GLY A 5 21.25 -5.89 2.47
CA GLY A 5 20.20 -5.48 1.55
C GLY A 5 18.82 -5.29 2.17
N GLN A 6 18.64 -5.58 3.45
CA GLN A 6 17.35 -5.45 4.10
C GLN A 6 17.24 -4.12 4.83
N ASP A 7 16.20 -3.34 4.51
CA ASP A 7 15.95 -2.06 5.15
C ASP A 7 14.74 -2.20 6.07
N ILE A 8 14.99 -2.29 7.37
CA ILE A 8 13.95 -2.49 8.38
C ILE A 8 13.42 -1.17 8.94
N ARG A 9 13.90 -0.03 8.45
CA ARG A 9 13.37 1.26 8.89
C ARG A 9 11.93 1.42 8.42
N VAL A 10 11.13 2.07 9.25
CA VAL A 10 9.73 2.34 8.92
C VAL A 10 9.66 3.45 7.88
N ILE A 11 8.82 3.25 6.86
CA ILE A 11 8.61 4.27 5.84
C ILE A 11 7.57 5.29 6.33
N SER A 12 7.74 6.55 5.92
CA SER A 12 6.75 7.58 6.22
C SER A 12 5.65 7.62 5.15
N VAL A 13 4.53 8.23 5.49
CA VAL A 13 3.43 8.45 4.55
C VAL A 13 3.95 9.16 3.30
N GLY A 14 4.70 10.25 3.48
CA GLY A 14 5.19 11.03 2.34
C GLY A 14 6.13 10.26 1.43
N GLU A 15 7.02 9.46 2.02
CA GLU A 15 7.94 8.64 1.22
C GLU A 15 7.17 7.62 0.38
N PHE A 16 6.19 6.98 1.00
CA PHE A 16 5.39 5.97 0.29
C PHE A 16 4.58 6.61 -0.85
N VAL A 17 3.96 7.74 -0.57
CA VAL A 17 3.16 8.47 -1.56
C VAL A 17 4.04 8.86 -2.76
N SER A 18 5.27 9.32 -2.50
CA SER A 18 6.19 9.69 -3.58
C SER A 18 6.54 8.50 -4.46
N GLN A 19 6.80 7.34 -3.83
CA GLN A 19 7.11 6.13 -4.58
C GLN A 19 5.92 5.65 -5.39
N LEU A 20 4.73 5.70 -4.79
CA LEU A 20 3.51 5.27 -5.45
C LEU A 20 3.19 6.15 -6.66
N PHE A 21 3.33 7.46 -6.50
CA PHE A 21 3.04 8.42 -7.57
C PHE A 21 3.94 8.22 -8.78
N ALA A 22 5.15 7.74 -8.56
CA ALA A 22 6.09 7.48 -9.67
C ALA A 22 5.54 6.45 -10.66
N LEU A 23 4.60 5.59 -10.23
CA LEU A 23 3.96 4.62 -11.12
C LEU A 23 3.09 5.28 -12.18
N ARG A 24 2.66 6.53 -11.95
CA ARG A 24 1.83 7.28 -12.89
C ARG A 24 2.67 7.87 -14.03
N LYS A 25 3.97 7.98 -13.82
CA LYS A 25 4.87 8.58 -14.79
C LYS A 25 4.93 7.75 -16.07
N LYS A 26 4.67 8.38 -17.19
CA LYS A 26 4.69 7.71 -18.50
C LYS A 26 5.95 8.01 -19.30
N GLU A 27 6.55 9.19 -19.09
CA GLU A 27 7.71 9.64 -19.84
C GLU A 27 8.70 10.33 -18.91
N PRO A 28 10.01 10.27 -19.21
CA PRO A 28 11.02 10.96 -18.40
C PRO A 28 10.80 12.48 -18.32
N THR A 29 10.17 13.05 -19.32
CA THR A 29 9.90 14.50 -19.40
C THR A 29 8.57 14.91 -18.86
N ASP A 30 7.83 13.99 -18.26
CA ASP A 30 6.51 14.28 -17.68
C ASP A 30 6.65 15.37 -16.62
N PRO A 31 5.95 16.53 -16.76
CA PRO A 31 6.03 17.61 -15.77
C PRO A 31 5.65 17.14 -14.36
N ALA A 32 4.78 16.15 -14.24
CA ALA A 32 4.40 15.61 -12.95
C ALA A 32 5.56 14.99 -12.19
N ALA A 33 6.64 14.60 -12.88
CA ALA A 33 7.81 14.04 -12.23
C ALA A 33 8.60 15.06 -11.41
N GLN A 34 8.31 16.36 -11.58
CA GLN A 34 9.01 17.44 -10.90
C GLN A 34 8.17 18.08 -9.79
N ILE A 35 7.04 17.45 -9.46
CA ILE A 35 6.16 17.95 -8.41
C ILE A 35 6.85 17.83 -7.04
N THR A 36 6.70 18.87 -6.19
CA THR A 36 7.23 18.82 -4.83
C THR A 36 6.34 17.94 -3.96
N LEU A 37 6.86 17.47 -2.82
CA LEU A 37 6.06 16.65 -1.93
C LEU A 37 4.79 17.37 -1.44
N PRO A 38 4.86 18.63 -0.96
CA PRO A 38 3.63 19.32 -0.56
C PRO A 38 2.61 19.44 -1.68
N GLU A 39 3.05 19.68 -2.92
CA GLU A 39 2.16 19.74 -4.06
C GLU A 39 1.54 18.37 -4.36
N LEU A 40 2.33 17.31 -4.26
CA LEU A 40 1.87 15.96 -4.47
C LEU A 40 0.80 15.55 -3.45
N LEU A 41 1.03 15.88 -2.18
CA LEU A 41 0.08 15.58 -1.12
C LEU A 41 -1.24 16.32 -1.34
N ARG A 42 -1.17 17.56 -1.74
CA ARG A 42 -2.37 18.35 -2.05
C ARG A 42 -3.10 17.76 -3.24
N PHE A 43 -2.35 17.36 -4.25
CA PHE A 43 -2.92 16.74 -5.45
C PHE A 43 -3.64 15.44 -5.09
N GLY A 44 -3.00 14.57 -4.32
CA GLY A 44 -3.61 13.30 -3.92
C GLY A 44 -4.87 13.50 -3.09
N HIS A 45 -4.88 14.49 -2.20
CA HIS A 45 -6.07 14.81 -1.41
C HIS A 45 -7.18 15.33 -2.33
N PHE A 46 -6.85 16.22 -3.25
CA PHE A 46 -7.82 16.76 -4.20
C PHE A 46 -8.42 15.64 -5.08
N ARG A 47 -7.58 14.70 -5.50
CA ARG A 47 -8.04 13.59 -6.34
C ARG A 47 -8.83 12.54 -5.56
N GLY A 48 -8.70 12.51 -4.25
CA GLY A 48 -9.47 11.62 -3.39
C GLY A 48 -8.75 10.35 -2.96
N TRP A 49 -7.46 10.18 -3.29
CA TRP A 49 -6.74 8.99 -2.83
C TRP A 49 -5.88 9.24 -1.58
N LEU A 50 -5.89 10.46 -1.08
CA LEU A 50 -5.32 10.79 0.23
C LEU A 50 -6.39 11.44 1.09
N GLU A 51 -6.27 11.27 2.41
CA GLU A 51 -7.13 11.94 3.37
C GLU A 51 -6.41 13.15 3.96
N ASP A 52 -7.16 13.98 4.68
CA ASP A 52 -6.61 15.18 5.31
C ASP A 52 -5.42 14.86 6.21
N ALA A 53 -5.53 13.78 7.00
CA ALA A 53 -4.44 13.38 7.91
C ALA A 53 -3.18 13.01 7.14
N ASP A 54 -3.32 12.41 5.97
CA ASP A 54 -2.17 12.03 5.14
C ASP A 54 -1.44 13.26 4.64
N GLU A 55 -2.18 14.27 4.22
CA GLU A 55 -1.59 15.50 3.72
C GLU A 55 -0.91 16.28 4.83
N ARG A 56 -1.51 16.31 6.03
CA ARG A 56 -0.99 17.11 7.13
C ARG A 56 0.19 16.48 7.83
N ASN A 57 0.31 15.16 7.79
CA ASN A 57 1.31 14.43 8.56
C ASN A 57 2.16 13.51 7.68
N PRO A 58 2.88 14.08 6.69
CA PRO A 58 3.64 13.24 5.75
C PRO A 58 4.83 12.52 6.40
N THR A 59 5.28 12.98 7.57
CA THR A 59 6.39 12.33 8.28
C THR A 59 5.91 11.23 9.22
N ALA A 60 4.59 11.04 9.36
CA ALA A 60 4.05 9.99 10.22
C ALA A 60 4.46 8.61 9.70
N PRO A 61 4.74 7.66 10.63
CA PRO A 61 5.03 6.29 10.21
C PRO A 61 3.79 5.66 9.57
N LEU A 62 4.01 4.90 8.52
CA LEU A 62 2.91 4.31 7.74
C LEU A 62 2.61 2.91 8.27
N ASN A 63 1.35 2.65 8.59
CA ASN A 63 0.94 1.29 8.93
C ASN A 63 0.32 0.60 7.71
N ARG A 64 0.16 -0.73 7.81
CA ARG A 64 -0.31 -1.54 6.70
C ARG A 64 -1.75 -1.18 6.28
N GLN A 65 -2.61 -0.85 7.23
CA GLN A 65 -3.98 -0.46 6.93
C GLN A 65 -4.04 0.83 6.09
N THR A 66 -3.28 1.83 6.48
CA THR A 66 -3.22 3.10 5.75
C THR A 66 -2.57 2.91 4.38
N ALA A 67 -1.52 2.09 4.31
CA ALA A 67 -0.88 1.77 3.04
C ALA A 67 -1.85 1.09 2.08
N ALA A 68 -2.68 0.17 2.59
CA ALA A 68 -3.67 -0.52 1.76
C ALA A 68 -4.70 0.45 1.21
N ARG A 69 -5.20 1.35 2.05
CA ARG A 69 -6.19 2.34 1.60
C ARG A 69 -5.62 3.26 0.52
N ILE A 70 -4.44 3.82 0.79
CA ILE A 70 -3.81 4.74 -0.17
C ILE A 70 -3.52 4.02 -1.48
N THR A 71 -2.97 2.83 -1.41
CA THR A 71 -2.62 2.05 -2.60
C THR A 71 -3.87 1.70 -3.41
N TYR A 72 -4.90 1.20 -2.75
CA TYR A 72 -6.15 0.83 -3.41
C TYR A 72 -6.77 2.02 -4.16
N GLU A 73 -6.90 3.15 -3.47
CA GLU A 73 -7.51 4.32 -4.06
C GLU A 73 -6.65 4.90 -5.19
N PHE A 74 -5.33 4.88 -5.03
CA PHE A 74 -4.42 5.35 -6.08
C PHE A 74 -4.58 4.49 -7.34
N LEU A 75 -4.58 3.17 -7.19
CA LEU A 75 -4.73 2.27 -8.34
C LEU A 75 -6.07 2.50 -9.05
N ARG A 76 -7.13 2.70 -8.28
CA ARG A 76 -8.46 2.93 -8.84
C ARG A 76 -8.56 4.27 -9.54
N ILE A 77 -8.09 5.32 -8.91
CA ILE A 77 -8.28 6.71 -9.39
C ILE A 77 -7.25 7.07 -10.46
N GLU A 78 -5.97 6.79 -10.22
CA GLU A 78 -4.92 7.23 -11.13
C GLU A 78 -4.59 6.24 -12.23
N LEU A 79 -4.77 4.95 -11.98
CA LEU A 79 -4.45 3.92 -12.96
C LEU A 79 -5.67 3.21 -13.52
N SER A 80 -6.86 3.59 -13.08
CA SER A 80 -8.16 3.05 -13.56
C SER A 80 -8.26 1.53 -13.41
N ILE A 81 -7.67 0.98 -12.36
CA ILE A 81 -7.72 -0.44 -12.09
C ILE A 81 -9.03 -0.76 -11.37
N LEU A 82 -9.84 -1.59 -11.99
CA LEU A 82 -11.15 -1.95 -11.45
C LEU A 82 -11.04 -3.02 -10.37
N ASP A 83 -12.04 -3.05 -9.48
CA ASP A 83 -12.10 -4.04 -8.42
C ASP A 83 -12.20 -5.44 -8.99
N LEU A 84 -11.57 -6.40 -8.30
CA LEU A 84 -11.79 -7.81 -8.57
C LEU A 84 -13.21 -8.17 -8.13
N VAL A 85 -13.86 -9.02 -8.91
CA VAL A 85 -15.20 -9.49 -8.59
C VAL A 85 -15.17 -10.50 -7.44
N ASP A 86 -14.20 -11.41 -7.48
CA ASP A 86 -14.06 -12.46 -6.47
C ASP A 86 -12.91 -12.14 -5.52
N ILE A 87 -13.25 -11.74 -4.30
CA ILE A 87 -12.29 -11.46 -3.24
C ILE A 87 -12.41 -12.48 -2.10
N SER A 88 -13.09 -13.60 -2.36
CA SER A 88 -13.28 -14.62 -1.33
C SER A 88 -11.98 -15.19 -0.75
N PRO A 89 -10.86 -15.27 -1.48
CA PRO A 89 -9.60 -15.72 -0.85
C PRO A 89 -9.19 -14.88 0.36
N ALA A 90 -9.57 -13.60 0.42
CA ALA A 90 -9.22 -12.75 1.54
C ALA A 90 -9.93 -13.12 2.84
N THR A 91 -10.97 -13.94 2.78
CA THR A 91 -11.67 -14.38 4.00
C THR A 91 -10.79 -15.27 4.89
N LYS A 92 -9.65 -15.73 4.37
CA LYS A 92 -8.65 -16.45 5.18
C LYS A 92 -8.00 -15.54 6.22
N LEU A 93 -8.03 -14.23 6.01
CA LEU A 93 -7.41 -13.29 6.94
C LEU A 93 -8.30 -13.17 8.17
N LYS A 94 -7.77 -13.61 9.31
CA LYS A 94 -8.54 -13.65 10.57
C LYS A 94 -9.00 -12.27 11.00
N ASP A 95 -8.21 -11.25 10.72
CA ASP A 95 -8.48 -9.88 11.14
C ASP A 95 -9.06 -8.99 10.03
N LEU A 96 -9.54 -9.59 8.92
CA LEU A 96 -10.04 -8.82 7.78
C LEU A 96 -11.10 -7.79 8.19
N TYR A 97 -12.02 -8.20 9.04
CA TYR A 97 -13.15 -7.33 9.42
C TYR A 97 -12.90 -6.51 10.68
N THR A 98 -11.66 -6.48 11.18
CA THR A 98 -11.31 -5.58 12.28
C THR A 98 -11.62 -4.13 11.91
N CYS A 99 -11.40 -3.76 10.67
CA CYS A 99 -11.80 -2.47 10.12
C CYS A 99 -12.75 -2.74 8.95
N ARG A 100 -14.05 -2.52 9.16
CA ARG A 100 -15.04 -2.84 8.12
C ARG A 100 -14.90 -1.97 6.88
N VAL A 101 -14.62 -0.68 7.08
CA VAL A 101 -14.43 0.22 5.95
C VAL A 101 -13.13 -0.04 5.20
N CYS A 102 -12.19 -0.75 5.82
CA CYS A 102 -10.92 -1.11 5.19
C CYS A 102 -10.96 -2.47 4.50
N ALA A 103 -11.98 -3.28 4.81
CA ALA A 103 -11.98 -4.69 4.39
C ALA A 103 -11.87 -4.86 2.89
N ASN A 104 -12.58 -4.07 2.11
CA ASN A 104 -12.49 -4.17 0.66
C ASN A 104 -11.11 -3.76 0.13
N HIS A 105 -10.54 -2.69 0.68
CA HIS A 105 -9.19 -2.26 0.28
C HIS A 105 -8.19 -3.38 0.48
N ILE A 106 -8.22 -3.98 1.67
CA ILE A 106 -7.31 -5.06 2.04
C ILE A 106 -7.53 -6.28 1.17
N ALA A 107 -8.81 -6.67 0.99
CA ALA A 107 -9.15 -7.84 0.20
C ALA A 107 -8.69 -7.70 -1.25
N GLN A 108 -8.88 -6.53 -1.84
CA GLN A 108 -8.47 -6.29 -3.22
C GLN A 108 -6.95 -6.43 -3.35
N LEU A 109 -6.19 -5.81 -2.44
CA LEU A 109 -4.73 -5.87 -2.53
C LEU A 109 -4.19 -7.25 -2.23
N TYR A 110 -4.80 -7.95 -1.26
CA TYR A 110 -4.38 -9.31 -0.95
C TYR A 110 -4.64 -10.25 -2.14
N CYS A 111 -5.84 -10.19 -2.71
CA CYS A 111 -6.21 -11.08 -3.80
C CYS A 111 -5.44 -10.78 -5.09
N ARG A 112 -4.95 -9.56 -5.27
CA ARG A 112 -4.10 -9.20 -6.41
C ARG A 112 -2.63 -9.54 -6.17
N GLY A 113 -2.27 -10.01 -4.97
CA GLY A 113 -0.89 -10.30 -4.64
C GLY A 113 -0.03 -9.07 -4.41
N ILE A 114 -0.65 -7.92 -4.14
CA ILE A 114 0.09 -6.68 -3.89
C ILE A 114 0.59 -6.62 -2.45
N MET A 115 -0.25 -7.01 -1.48
CA MET A 115 0.13 -7.08 -0.07
C MET A 115 -0.16 -8.47 0.46
N ASP A 116 0.84 -9.08 1.08
CA ASP A 116 0.75 -10.44 1.60
C ASP A 116 0.14 -10.50 2.99
N ALA A 117 -0.35 -11.68 3.34
CA ALA A 117 -0.76 -11.98 4.70
C ALA A 117 0.47 -12.23 5.56
N LYS A 118 0.29 -12.11 6.87
CA LYS A 118 1.35 -12.35 7.86
C LYS A 118 0.86 -13.34 8.89
N LYS A 119 1.82 -13.99 9.56
CA LYS A 119 1.52 -14.83 10.71
C LYS A 119 1.58 -13.94 11.95
N GLU A 120 0.66 -14.16 12.88
CA GLU A 120 0.64 -13.40 14.12
C GLU A 120 1.92 -13.57 14.90
N GLU A 121 2.40 -14.82 14.96
CA GLU A 121 3.65 -15.13 15.65
C GLU A 121 4.57 -15.88 14.71
N PRO A 122 5.79 -15.39 14.49
CA PRO A 122 6.73 -16.05 13.57
C PRO A 122 7.02 -17.51 13.93
N ASP A 123 6.97 -17.83 15.25
CA ASP A 123 7.26 -19.17 15.74
C ASP A 123 6.01 -20.05 15.87
N SER A 124 4.87 -19.56 15.42
CA SER A 124 3.64 -20.33 15.50
C SER A 124 3.72 -21.57 14.62
N THR A 125 3.27 -22.72 15.15
CA THR A 125 3.21 -23.94 14.38
C THR A 125 1.92 -24.04 13.55
N ASP A 126 0.96 -23.16 13.78
CA ASP A 126 -0.30 -23.16 13.06
C ASP A 126 -0.20 -22.25 11.83
N SER A 127 0.25 -22.85 10.72
CA SER A 127 0.43 -22.13 9.47
C SER A 127 -0.89 -21.79 8.77
N SER A 128 -2.03 -22.28 9.31
CA SER A 128 -3.32 -21.98 8.71
C SER A 128 -3.86 -20.61 9.12
N GLN A 129 -3.28 -19.99 10.15
CA GLN A 129 -3.74 -18.71 10.65
C GLN A 129 -2.98 -17.57 9.99
N LEU A 130 -3.70 -16.78 9.23
CA LEU A 130 -3.14 -15.64 8.51
C LEU A 130 -3.82 -14.36 8.99
N PHE A 131 -3.03 -13.29 9.05
CA PHE A 131 -3.50 -11.98 9.51
C PHE A 131 -2.98 -10.92 8.54
N PHE A 132 -3.72 -9.83 8.42
CA PHE A 132 -3.23 -8.67 7.68
C PHE A 132 -2.35 -7.80 8.56
N ASN A 133 -2.63 -7.76 9.86
CA ASN A 133 -1.92 -6.93 10.85
C ASN A 133 -2.06 -5.44 10.52
N HIS A 134 -3.27 -4.95 10.65
CA HIS A 134 -3.67 -3.59 10.27
C HIS A 134 -2.75 -2.49 10.78
N LEU A 135 -2.34 -2.57 12.04
CA LEU A 135 -1.60 -1.50 12.68
C LEU A 135 -0.08 -1.72 12.66
N GLU A 136 0.37 -2.83 12.08
CA GLU A 136 1.81 -3.07 11.94
C GLU A 136 2.41 -2.01 11.03
N LEU A 137 3.54 -1.43 11.46
CA LEU A 137 4.22 -0.41 10.67
C LEU A 137 4.93 -1.06 9.48
N MET A 138 4.86 -0.38 8.34
CA MET A 138 5.47 -0.88 7.11
C MET A 138 6.93 -0.46 7.04
N THR A 139 7.82 -1.42 6.75
CA THR A 139 9.23 -1.10 6.53
C THR A 139 9.44 -0.55 5.12
N LYS A 140 10.57 0.12 4.92
CA LYS A 140 10.92 0.62 3.60
C LYS A 140 11.10 -0.51 2.59
N GLU A 141 11.61 -1.66 3.05
CA GLU A 141 11.75 -2.82 2.18
C GLU A 141 10.39 -3.38 1.77
N GLU A 142 9.47 -3.49 2.72
CA GLU A 142 8.12 -3.96 2.42
C GLU A 142 7.43 -3.00 1.44
N ALA A 143 7.63 -1.71 1.63
CA ALA A 143 7.07 -0.70 0.73
C ALA A 143 7.56 -0.87 -0.70
N LEU A 144 8.85 -1.12 -0.88
CA LEU A 144 9.41 -1.36 -2.21
C LEU A 144 8.77 -2.59 -2.87
N THR A 145 8.51 -3.63 -2.09
CA THR A 145 7.83 -4.82 -2.59
C THR A 145 6.41 -4.50 -3.04
N VAL A 146 5.69 -3.72 -2.23
CA VAL A 146 4.33 -3.31 -2.58
C VAL A 146 4.33 -2.51 -3.89
N ILE A 147 5.25 -1.56 -4.02
CA ILE A 147 5.35 -0.74 -5.23
C ILE A 147 5.68 -1.62 -6.45
N ALA A 148 6.61 -2.56 -6.30
CA ALA A 148 6.97 -3.47 -7.40
C ALA A 148 5.76 -4.32 -7.81
N ASN A 149 4.96 -4.77 -6.85
CA ASN A 149 3.76 -5.55 -7.13
C ASN A 149 2.70 -4.71 -7.85
N CYS A 150 2.58 -3.44 -7.48
CA CYS A 150 1.69 -2.51 -8.18
C CYS A 150 2.12 -2.32 -9.63
N GLU A 151 3.42 -2.19 -9.86
CA GLU A 151 3.98 -2.05 -11.20
C GLU A 151 3.62 -3.27 -12.05
N ALA A 152 3.75 -4.47 -11.47
CA ALA A 152 3.41 -5.71 -12.16
C ALA A 152 1.92 -5.75 -12.54
N VAL A 153 1.04 -5.33 -11.64
CA VAL A 153 -0.40 -5.28 -11.91
C VAL A 153 -0.69 -4.29 -13.04
N LYS A 154 -0.05 -3.12 -13.01
CA LYS A 154 -0.21 -2.10 -14.04
C LYS A 154 0.12 -2.65 -15.43
N HIS A 155 1.17 -3.44 -15.55
CA HIS A 155 1.60 -3.97 -16.83
C HIS A 155 0.81 -5.20 -17.29
N SER A 156 0.02 -5.80 -16.42
CA SER A 156 -0.77 -7.01 -16.75
C SER A 156 -2.15 -6.69 -17.30
N ILE A 157 -2.52 -5.43 -17.37
CA ILE A 157 -3.86 -4.99 -17.80
C ILE A 157 -3.87 -4.53 -19.25
#